data_df1ff28e811a33cc2a3bd9256100dd24
#
_entry.id   df1ff28e811a33cc2a3bd9256100dd24
#
_cell.length_a   1.000
_cell.length_b   1.000
_cell.length_c   1.000
_cell.angle_alpha   90.00
_cell.angle_beta   90.00
_cell.angle_gamma   90.00
#
_symmetry.space_group_name_H-M   'P 1'
#
loop_
_entity.id
_entity.type
_entity.pdbx_description
1 polymer ?
#
loop_
_entity_poly.entity_id
_entity_poly.type
_entity_poly.pdbx_seq_one_letter_code
_entity_poly.pdbx_strand_id
1 'polypeptide(L)'
;MNIQFIVVGWHYSYPEWIQGLIELQNQNDNINVFWSCHREPPDIIKDNFNWKEFENIGLEEGAYTQALEYLDLDDDTILFMVHDDLIIKDWNFINICIDAIVNRGMKVMGNGFNYPAHFDPEKVEREKKNIEWVNDDWKHLFTEPMHCKTVRTSFVVINWKDLKDIGGFNPIWLSPEVDENGVPQGYGGIGNLGQTIVGYKFTKIFGPDKIGYLSNNYLNSEYIYECARGEVTEEYTEK
;
A
#
# COMPACT_ATOMS: atom_id res chain seq x y z
N MET A 1 15.36 4.99 -15.11
CA MET A 1 14.50 4.38 -14.07
C MET A 1 13.74 5.48 -13.40
N ASN A 2 12.43 5.43 -13.50
CA ASN A 2 11.52 6.38 -12.89
C ASN A 2 11.02 5.81 -11.55
N ILE A 3 10.75 6.70 -10.61
CA ILE A 3 10.18 6.38 -9.30
C ILE A 3 8.84 7.11 -9.21
N GLN A 4 7.79 6.37 -8.91
CA GLN A 4 6.46 6.93 -8.72
C GLN A 4 5.97 6.62 -7.30
N PHE A 5 5.80 7.66 -6.50
CA PHE A 5 5.04 7.56 -5.27
C PHE A 5 3.55 7.66 -5.58
N ILE A 6 2.77 6.73 -5.05
CA ILE A 6 1.31 6.79 -5.01
C ILE A 6 0.91 6.86 -3.55
N VAL A 7 0.42 8.02 -3.14
CA VAL A 7 0.02 8.29 -1.75
C VAL A 7 -1.48 8.19 -1.64
N VAL A 8 -1.98 7.31 -0.78
CA VAL A 8 -3.40 7.26 -0.45
C VAL A 8 -3.72 8.35 0.56
N GLY A 9 -4.48 9.37 0.13
CA GLY A 9 -4.82 10.52 0.93
C GLY A 9 -6.18 10.40 1.59
N TRP A 10 -6.18 10.39 2.91
CA TRP A 10 -7.39 10.38 3.73
C TRP A 10 -7.28 11.30 4.96
N HIS A 11 -6.15 11.23 5.70
CA HIS A 11 -5.96 11.91 6.97
C HIS A 11 -5.35 13.30 6.81
N TYR A 12 -4.33 13.42 5.97
CA TYR A 12 -3.55 14.64 5.72
C TYR A 12 -2.96 15.27 7.00
N SER A 13 -2.59 14.42 7.97
CA SER A 13 -2.31 14.85 9.34
C SER A 13 -0.86 15.25 9.60
N TYR A 14 0.06 15.01 8.65
CA TYR A 14 1.50 15.14 8.88
C TYR A 14 2.17 16.10 7.88
N PRO A 15 2.15 17.43 8.17
CA PRO A 15 2.72 18.42 7.25
C PRO A 15 4.22 18.23 7.00
N GLU A 16 4.99 17.73 7.96
CA GLU A 16 6.42 17.46 7.80
C GLU A 16 6.68 16.37 6.76
N TRP A 17 5.83 15.35 6.72
CA TRP A 17 5.91 14.29 5.74
C TRP A 17 5.56 14.79 4.33
N ILE A 18 4.52 15.61 4.23
CA ILE A 18 4.12 16.26 2.96
C ILE A 18 5.25 17.16 2.47
N GLN A 19 5.83 17.96 3.37
CA GLN A 19 6.97 18.82 3.04
C GLN A 19 8.19 18.02 2.58
N GLY A 20 8.48 16.90 3.23
CA GLY A 20 9.55 15.99 2.81
C GLY A 20 9.34 15.40 1.41
N LEU A 21 8.11 15.09 1.02
CA LEU A 21 7.78 14.65 -0.35
C LEU A 21 7.96 15.78 -1.38
N ILE A 22 7.59 17.01 -1.03
CA ILE A 22 7.83 18.21 -1.89
C ILE A 22 9.33 18.37 -2.15
N GLU A 23 10.14 18.33 -1.10
CA GLU A 23 11.59 18.45 -1.22
C GLU A 23 12.19 17.30 -2.04
N LEU A 24 11.76 16.09 -1.79
CA LEU A 24 12.21 14.90 -2.51
C LEU A 24 11.94 15.02 -4.02
N GLN A 25 10.71 15.38 -4.41
CA GLN A 25 10.33 15.57 -5.81
C GLN A 25 11.11 16.70 -6.47
N ASN A 26 11.27 17.82 -5.77
CA ASN A 26 11.98 19.00 -6.32
C ASN A 26 13.50 18.78 -6.49
N GLN A 27 14.08 17.87 -5.74
CA GLN A 27 15.52 17.58 -5.80
C GLN A 27 15.85 16.44 -6.77
N ASN A 28 14.85 15.72 -7.31
CA ASN A 28 15.07 14.52 -8.10
C ASN A 28 14.11 14.48 -9.31
N ASP A 29 14.61 14.77 -10.49
CA ASP A 29 13.81 14.81 -11.74
C ASP A 29 13.15 13.45 -12.11
N ASN A 30 13.62 12.36 -11.54
CA ASN A 30 13.10 11.02 -11.78
C ASN A 30 12.14 10.52 -10.70
N ILE A 31 11.79 11.35 -9.73
CA ILE A 31 10.80 11.05 -8.69
C ILE A 31 9.54 11.86 -8.93
N ASN A 32 8.43 11.18 -9.06
CA ASN A 32 7.12 11.77 -9.17
C ASN A 32 6.25 11.33 -8.00
N VAL A 33 5.40 12.23 -7.53
CA VAL A 33 4.43 11.96 -6.46
C VAL A 33 3.03 12.21 -6.98
N PHE A 34 2.16 11.24 -6.82
CA PHE A 34 0.74 11.31 -7.13
C PHE A 34 -0.09 11.00 -5.88
N TRP A 35 -1.08 11.83 -5.61
CA TRP A 35 -2.02 11.63 -4.51
C TRP A 35 -3.34 11.04 -5.01
N SER A 36 -3.62 9.81 -4.60
CA SER A 36 -4.91 9.14 -4.76
C SER A 36 -5.79 9.49 -3.56
N CYS A 37 -6.64 10.49 -3.71
CA CYS A 37 -7.40 11.06 -2.60
C CYS A 37 -8.81 10.47 -2.53
N HIS A 38 -9.28 10.15 -1.32
CA HIS A 38 -10.67 9.76 -1.08
C HIS A 38 -11.56 10.90 -0.59
N ARG A 39 -11.00 12.08 -0.47
CA ARG A 39 -11.66 13.36 -0.18
C ARG A 39 -10.78 14.49 -0.67
N GLU A 40 -11.35 15.67 -0.79
CA GLU A 40 -10.62 16.85 -1.23
C GLU A 40 -9.35 17.08 -0.38
N PRO A 41 -8.16 17.15 -1.02
CA PRO A 41 -6.92 17.36 -0.29
C PRO A 41 -6.73 18.84 0.09
N PRO A 42 -5.90 19.13 1.10
CA PRO A 42 -5.54 20.49 1.47
C PRO A 42 -4.70 21.18 0.38
N ASP A 43 -4.68 22.53 0.43
CA ASP A 43 -4.00 23.35 -0.58
C ASP A 43 -2.52 23.02 -0.76
N ILE A 44 -1.82 22.65 0.32
CA ILE A 44 -0.41 22.23 0.22
C ILE A 44 -0.21 21.05 -0.73
N ILE A 45 -1.17 20.14 -0.82
CA ILE A 45 -1.11 19.01 -1.77
C ILE A 45 -1.51 19.48 -3.16
N LYS A 46 -2.59 20.25 -3.29
CA LYS A 46 -3.08 20.75 -4.57
C LYS A 46 -2.06 21.58 -5.33
N ASP A 47 -1.30 22.39 -4.59
CA ASP A 47 -0.35 23.35 -5.15
C ASP A 47 1.00 22.70 -5.54
N ASN A 48 1.33 21.53 -4.98
CA ASN A 48 2.65 20.92 -5.14
C ASN A 48 2.67 19.57 -5.85
N PHE A 49 1.54 18.89 -5.97
CA PHE A 49 1.51 17.53 -6.51
C PHE A 49 0.41 17.35 -7.55
N ASN A 50 0.59 16.36 -8.42
CA ASN A 50 -0.51 15.79 -9.17
C ASN A 50 -1.39 14.97 -8.22
N TRP A 51 -2.70 15.19 -8.30
CA TRP A 51 -3.67 14.50 -7.44
C TRP A 51 -4.98 14.26 -8.17
N LYS A 52 -5.74 13.30 -7.66
CA LYS A 52 -7.11 13.06 -8.10
C LYS A 52 -7.93 12.48 -6.96
N GLU A 53 -9.17 12.97 -6.84
CA GLU A 53 -10.16 12.38 -5.97
C GLU A 53 -10.82 11.19 -6.66
N PHE A 54 -10.84 10.06 -5.94
CA PHE A 54 -11.48 8.82 -6.36
C PHE A 54 -12.53 8.41 -5.34
N GLU A 55 -13.49 7.61 -5.77
CA GLU A 55 -14.42 6.99 -4.85
C GLU A 55 -13.67 6.07 -3.87
N ASN A 56 -14.06 6.09 -2.59
CA ASN A 56 -13.47 5.19 -1.59
C ASN A 56 -14.08 3.79 -1.73
N ILE A 57 -13.62 3.07 -2.74
CA ILE A 57 -14.03 1.71 -3.05
C ILE A 57 -12.80 0.81 -2.95
N GLY A 58 -12.87 -0.25 -2.10
CA GLY A 58 -11.79 -1.22 -1.97
C GLY A 58 -10.62 -0.76 -1.10
N LEU A 59 -10.84 0.26 -0.25
CA LEU A 59 -9.85 0.81 0.68
C LEU A 59 -8.53 1.21 -0.02
N GLU A 60 -7.39 0.93 0.61
CA GLU A 60 -6.07 1.25 0.08
C GLU A 60 -5.77 0.53 -1.24
N GLU A 61 -6.10 -0.74 -1.37
CA GLU A 61 -5.88 -1.50 -2.61
C GLU A 61 -6.73 -0.95 -3.75
N GLY A 62 -7.95 -0.48 -3.45
CA GLY A 62 -8.81 0.20 -4.41
C GLY A 62 -8.23 1.55 -4.84
N ALA A 63 -7.70 2.33 -3.91
CA ALA A 63 -7.04 3.60 -4.19
C ALA A 63 -5.82 3.42 -5.10
N TYR A 64 -4.98 2.41 -4.81
CA TYR A 64 -3.85 2.10 -5.67
C TYR A 64 -4.28 1.64 -7.06
N THR A 65 -5.29 0.77 -7.15
CA THR A 65 -5.80 0.29 -8.44
C THR A 65 -6.30 1.44 -9.30
N GLN A 66 -7.14 2.33 -8.75
CA GLN A 66 -7.67 3.49 -9.47
C GLN A 66 -6.55 4.46 -9.90
N ALA A 67 -5.54 4.67 -9.05
CA ALA A 67 -4.38 5.50 -9.40
C ALA A 67 -3.55 4.88 -10.54
N LEU A 68 -3.29 3.56 -10.48
CA LEU A 68 -2.54 2.83 -11.51
C LEU A 68 -3.25 2.77 -12.86
N GLU A 69 -4.58 2.73 -12.87
CA GLU A 69 -5.40 2.84 -14.09
C GLU A 69 -5.40 4.26 -14.68
N TYR A 70 -5.20 5.27 -13.83
CA TYR A 70 -5.18 6.68 -14.25
C TYR A 70 -3.81 7.15 -14.75
N LEU A 71 -2.72 6.61 -14.20
CA LEU A 71 -1.36 7.01 -14.52
C LEU A 71 -0.84 6.28 -15.76
N ASP A 72 -0.12 7.00 -16.61
CA ASP A 72 0.65 6.42 -17.72
C ASP A 72 2.09 6.15 -17.24
N LEU A 73 2.42 4.90 -17.00
CA LEU A 73 3.65 4.47 -16.36
C LEU A 73 4.48 3.56 -17.27
N ASP A 74 5.76 3.86 -17.35
CA ASP A 74 6.73 3.00 -18.03
C ASP A 74 6.95 1.68 -17.25
N ASP A 75 7.24 0.60 -17.97
CA ASP A 75 7.45 -0.73 -17.40
C ASP A 75 8.58 -0.81 -16.37
N ASP A 76 9.59 0.05 -16.47
CA ASP A 76 10.76 0.11 -15.57
C ASP A 76 10.55 1.03 -14.37
N THR A 77 9.33 1.56 -14.18
CA THR A 77 8.98 2.42 -13.03
C THR A 77 8.96 1.61 -11.74
N ILE A 78 9.63 2.11 -10.70
CA ILE A 78 9.52 1.59 -9.34
C ILE A 78 8.42 2.35 -8.61
N LEU A 79 7.43 1.62 -8.16
CA LEU A 79 6.29 2.15 -7.41
C LEU A 79 6.59 2.13 -5.91
N PHE A 80 6.35 3.26 -5.25
CA PHE A 80 6.26 3.39 -3.80
C PHE A 80 4.81 3.71 -3.45
N MET A 81 4.08 2.72 -2.98
CA MET A 81 2.68 2.84 -2.61
C MET A 81 2.58 2.99 -1.10
N VAL A 82 2.07 4.11 -0.66
CA VAL A 82 2.14 4.53 0.74
C VAL A 82 0.85 5.21 1.20
N HIS A 83 0.56 5.11 2.49
CA HIS A 83 -0.52 5.87 3.12
C HIS A 83 -0.04 7.23 3.60
N ASP A 84 -0.98 8.15 3.81
CA ASP A 84 -0.72 9.48 4.34
C ASP A 84 -0.60 9.54 5.88
N ASP A 85 -0.75 8.41 6.56
CA ASP A 85 -0.57 8.24 8.00
C ASP A 85 0.77 7.59 8.39
N LEU A 86 1.75 7.67 7.49
CA LEU A 86 3.13 7.26 7.75
C LEU A 86 3.98 8.46 8.18
N ILE A 87 4.86 8.26 9.15
CA ILE A 87 5.93 9.22 9.47
C ILE A 87 7.24 8.65 8.97
N ILE A 88 7.89 9.38 8.08
CA ILE A 88 9.20 9.02 7.55
C ILE A 88 10.27 9.56 8.48
N LYS A 89 11.08 8.67 9.05
CA LYS A 89 12.19 8.99 9.94
C LYS A 89 13.52 9.14 9.20
N ASP A 90 13.71 8.32 8.18
CA ASP A 90 14.91 8.32 7.36
C ASP A 90 14.56 8.02 5.90
N TRP A 91 14.72 9.00 5.05
CA TRP A 91 14.46 8.90 3.61
C TRP A 91 15.38 7.92 2.87
N ASN A 92 16.45 7.43 3.51
CA ASN A 92 17.33 6.43 2.92
C ASN A 92 16.63 5.09 2.65
N PHE A 93 15.43 4.88 3.20
CA PHE A 93 14.61 3.71 2.85
C PHE A 93 14.39 3.58 1.33
N ILE A 94 14.33 4.71 0.60
CA ILE A 94 14.18 4.72 -0.87
C ILE A 94 15.35 3.99 -1.50
N ASN A 95 16.59 4.35 -1.16
CA ASN A 95 17.79 3.72 -1.71
C ASN A 95 17.87 2.23 -1.34
N ILE A 96 17.48 1.88 -0.12
CA ILE A 96 17.45 0.48 0.34
C ILE A 96 16.46 -0.35 -0.47
N CYS A 97 15.26 0.16 -0.71
CA CYS A 97 14.25 -0.54 -1.51
C CYS A 97 14.65 -0.65 -2.98
N ILE A 98 15.22 0.41 -3.56
CA ILE A 98 15.71 0.41 -4.93
C ILE A 98 16.85 -0.62 -5.08
N ASP A 99 17.86 -0.59 -4.19
CA ASP A 99 18.94 -1.56 -4.20
C ASP A 99 18.42 -3.01 -4.09
N ALA A 100 17.45 -3.23 -3.20
CA ALA A 100 16.86 -4.55 -3.03
C ALA A 100 16.17 -5.05 -4.31
N ILE A 101 15.40 -4.20 -5.00
CA ILE A 101 14.67 -4.57 -6.21
C ILE A 101 15.61 -4.68 -7.39
N VAL A 102 16.45 -3.67 -7.64
CA VAL A 102 17.26 -3.58 -8.86
C VAL A 102 18.49 -4.48 -8.82
N ASN A 103 19.21 -4.48 -7.69
CA ASN A 103 20.51 -5.14 -7.58
C ASN A 103 20.43 -6.52 -6.93
N ARG A 104 19.53 -6.71 -5.94
CA ARG A 104 19.42 -7.98 -5.21
C ARG A 104 18.29 -8.88 -5.72
N GLY A 105 17.50 -8.42 -6.70
CA GLY A 105 16.46 -9.19 -7.36
C GLY A 105 15.26 -9.51 -6.49
N MET A 106 14.99 -8.67 -5.47
CA MET A 106 13.71 -8.71 -4.76
C MET A 106 12.60 -8.25 -5.69
N LYS A 107 11.41 -8.81 -5.53
CA LYS A 107 10.23 -8.42 -6.30
C LYS A 107 9.34 -7.43 -5.56
N VAL A 108 9.27 -7.58 -4.25
CA VAL A 108 8.47 -6.73 -3.36
C VAL A 108 9.30 -6.34 -2.15
N MET A 109 9.21 -5.08 -1.76
CA MET A 109 9.71 -4.58 -0.49
C MET A 109 8.57 -3.92 0.28
N GLY A 110 8.62 -3.96 1.60
CA GLY A 110 7.62 -3.30 2.43
C GLY A 110 7.91 -3.41 3.92
N ASN A 111 6.97 -2.97 4.73
CA ASN A 111 6.95 -3.31 6.15
C ASN A 111 6.32 -4.68 6.32
N GLY A 112 6.99 -5.57 7.02
CA GLY A 112 6.52 -6.93 7.26
C GLY A 112 5.67 -7.03 8.52
N PHE A 113 4.90 -8.10 8.60
CA PHE A 113 4.28 -8.52 9.86
C PHE A 113 5.31 -9.24 10.74
N ASN A 114 5.12 -9.15 12.05
CA ASN A 114 5.95 -9.87 13.03
C ASN A 114 5.80 -11.40 12.94
N TYR A 115 4.79 -11.87 12.24
CA TYR A 115 4.54 -13.29 12.00
C TYR A 115 3.97 -13.50 10.59
N PRO A 116 4.27 -14.63 9.96
CA PRO A 116 3.70 -14.96 8.67
C PRO A 116 2.17 -15.13 8.79
N ALA A 117 1.43 -14.52 7.89
CA ALA A 117 -0.01 -14.73 7.84
C ALA A 117 -0.33 -16.12 7.26
N HIS A 118 -1.31 -16.77 7.84
CA HIS A 118 -1.84 -18.01 7.31
C HIS A 118 -3.05 -17.73 6.44
N PHE A 119 -2.93 -18.02 5.16
CA PHE A 119 -4.03 -17.94 4.23
C PHE A 119 -4.79 -19.28 4.21
N ASP A 120 -6.10 -19.20 4.35
CA ASP A 120 -7.01 -20.32 4.30
C ASP A 120 -8.16 -20.03 3.31
N PRO A 121 -8.22 -20.71 2.16
CA PRO A 121 -9.27 -20.51 1.17
C PRO A 121 -10.67 -20.70 1.72
N GLU A 122 -10.88 -21.64 2.66
CA GLU A 122 -12.20 -21.88 3.26
C GLU A 122 -12.63 -20.71 4.14
N LYS A 123 -11.68 -20.05 4.80
CA LYS A 123 -11.96 -18.83 5.57
C LYS A 123 -12.39 -17.70 4.63
N VAL A 124 -11.72 -17.53 3.52
CA VAL A 124 -12.07 -16.53 2.50
C VAL A 124 -13.47 -16.79 1.96
N GLU A 125 -13.81 -18.03 1.62
CA GLU A 125 -15.15 -18.38 1.13
C GLU A 125 -16.25 -18.14 2.18
N ARG A 126 -15.96 -18.34 3.47
CA ARG A 126 -16.92 -18.02 4.54
C ARG A 126 -17.13 -16.51 4.70
N GLU A 127 -16.08 -15.73 4.56
CA GLU A 127 -16.12 -14.28 4.70
C GLU A 127 -16.71 -13.59 3.48
N LYS A 128 -16.70 -14.21 2.30
CA LYS A 128 -17.33 -13.70 1.07
C LYS A 128 -18.79 -13.33 1.21
N LYS A 129 -19.53 -13.94 2.13
CA LYS A 129 -20.93 -13.59 2.38
C LYS A 129 -21.10 -12.17 2.88
N ASN A 130 -20.02 -11.59 3.41
CA ASN A 130 -19.96 -10.22 3.93
C ASN A 130 -19.20 -9.28 2.98
N ILE A 131 -18.72 -9.78 1.85
CA ILE A 131 -17.91 -9.06 0.87
C ILE A 131 -18.61 -9.22 -0.46
N GLU A 132 -19.27 -8.17 -0.95
CA GLU A 132 -20.02 -8.22 -2.19
C GLU A 132 -19.16 -8.59 -3.39
N TRP A 133 -17.82 -8.44 -3.25
CA TRP A 133 -16.99 -8.68 -4.38
C TRP A 133 -15.54 -9.07 -4.04
N VAL A 134 -15.16 -10.26 -4.45
CA VAL A 134 -13.77 -10.71 -4.57
C VAL A 134 -13.60 -11.11 -6.03
N ASN A 135 -12.65 -10.52 -6.72
CA ASN A 135 -12.42 -10.81 -8.14
C ASN A 135 -12.19 -12.32 -8.36
N ASP A 136 -13.02 -12.92 -9.19
CA ASP A 136 -12.99 -14.35 -9.46
C ASP A 136 -11.74 -14.81 -10.21
N ASP A 137 -11.07 -13.90 -10.92
CA ASP A 137 -9.89 -14.21 -11.73
C ASP A 137 -8.70 -14.73 -10.92
N TRP A 138 -8.64 -14.47 -9.62
CA TRP A 138 -7.57 -14.95 -8.77
C TRP A 138 -7.86 -16.30 -8.06
N LYS A 139 -9.10 -16.78 -8.10
CA LYS A 139 -9.47 -18.05 -7.45
C LYS A 139 -8.58 -19.22 -7.84
N HIS A 140 -8.12 -19.27 -9.07
CA HIS A 140 -7.23 -20.32 -9.55
C HIS A 140 -5.86 -20.35 -8.87
N LEU A 141 -5.45 -19.24 -8.22
CA LEU A 141 -4.19 -19.15 -7.48
C LEU A 141 -4.34 -19.66 -6.04
N PHE A 142 -5.56 -19.68 -5.50
CA PHE A 142 -5.85 -19.87 -4.08
C PHE A 142 -6.54 -21.23 -3.85
N THR A 143 -5.79 -22.29 -4.10
CA THR A 143 -6.32 -23.65 -4.06
C THR A 143 -6.05 -24.38 -2.76
N GLU A 144 -5.12 -23.90 -1.95
CA GLU A 144 -4.67 -24.57 -0.73
C GLU A 144 -4.23 -23.57 0.35
N PRO A 145 -4.36 -23.92 1.64
CA PRO A 145 -3.82 -23.13 2.73
C PRO A 145 -2.31 -23.02 2.62
N MET A 146 -1.76 -21.82 2.89
CA MET A 146 -0.31 -21.65 2.97
C MET A 146 0.08 -20.53 3.93
N HIS A 147 1.28 -20.63 4.47
CA HIS A 147 1.91 -19.50 5.13
C HIS A 147 2.44 -18.53 4.10
N CYS A 148 1.99 -17.27 4.15
CA CYS A 148 2.43 -16.24 3.22
C CYS A 148 3.28 -15.18 3.93
N LYS A 149 4.25 -14.69 3.19
CA LYS A 149 5.06 -13.56 3.59
C LYS A 149 4.33 -12.29 3.17
N THR A 150 3.71 -11.61 4.13
CA THR A 150 2.88 -10.44 3.87
C THR A 150 3.66 -9.15 4.07
N VAL A 151 3.41 -8.19 3.21
CA VAL A 151 3.77 -6.78 3.41
C VAL A 151 2.49 -6.01 3.74
N ARG A 152 2.63 -4.98 4.57
CA ARG A 152 1.51 -4.06 4.82
C ARG A 152 1.22 -3.25 3.57
N THR A 153 -0.04 -3.17 3.19
CA THR A 153 -0.48 -2.34 2.05
C THR A 153 -0.32 -0.84 2.30
N SER A 154 -0.16 -0.44 3.55
CA SER A 154 0.24 0.93 3.92
C SER A 154 1.63 1.33 3.41
N PHE A 155 2.50 0.36 3.11
CA PHE A 155 3.82 0.60 2.53
C PHE A 155 4.26 -0.60 1.67
N VAL A 156 4.21 -0.45 0.35
CA VAL A 156 4.63 -1.46 -0.62
C VAL A 156 5.50 -0.82 -1.70
N VAL A 157 6.62 -1.45 -2.00
CA VAL A 157 7.50 -1.06 -3.11
C VAL A 157 7.64 -2.23 -4.08
N ILE A 158 7.36 -2.00 -5.36
CA ILE A 158 7.37 -3.01 -6.41
C ILE A 158 7.65 -2.38 -7.77
N ASN A 159 8.26 -3.12 -8.69
CA ASN A 159 8.36 -2.68 -10.07
C ASN A 159 6.97 -2.75 -10.76
N TRP A 160 6.62 -1.74 -11.57
CA TRP A 160 5.33 -1.67 -12.25
C TRP A 160 5.08 -2.87 -13.17
N LYS A 161 6.10 -3.28 -13.93
CA LYS A 161 5.97 -4.47 -14.79
C LYS A 161 5.65 -5.72 -13.97
N ASP A 162 6.36 -5.94 -12.87
CA ASP A 162 6.11 -7.10 -12.01
C ASP A 162 4.70 -7.09 -11.43
N LEU A 163 4.18 -5.92 -11.03
CA LEU A 163 2.81 -5.77 -10.53
C LEU A 163 1.77 -6.05 -11.64
N LYS A 164 2.00 -5.56 -12.86
CA LYS A 164 1.12 -5.86 -14.01
C LYS A 164 1.11 -7.35 -14.34
N ASP A 165 2.28 -7.96 -14.40
CA ASP A 165 2.44 -9.37 -14.78
C ASP A 165 1.67 -10.32 -13.83
N ILE A 166 1.46 -9.92 -12.58
CA ILE A 166 0.63 -10.67 -11.64
C ILE A 166 -0.85 -10.25 -11.60
N GLY A 167 -1.26 -9.30 -12.46
CA GLY A 167 -2.65 -8.81 -12.53
C GLY A 167 -3.00 -7.76 -11.48
N GLY A 168 -2.04 -6.99 -10.98
CA GLY A 168 -2.25 -5.88 -10.05
C GLY A 168 -2.66 -6.30 -8.63
N PHE A 169 -3.19 -5.36 -7.88
CA PHE A 169 -3.93 -5.64 -6.65
C PHE A 169 -5.30 -6.21 -6.99
N ASN A 170 -5.81 -7.04 -6.10
CA ASN A 170 -7.19 -7.51 -6.17
C ASN A 170 -7.96 -6.80 -5.04
N PRO A 171 -8.44 -5.57 -5.27
CA PRO A 171 -9.14 -4.83 -4.24
C PRO A 171 -10.38 -5.60 -3.79
N ILE A 172 -10.59 -5.63 -2.51
CA ILE A 172 -11.84 -6.13 -1.95
C ILE A 172 -12.81 -4.96 -1.97
N TRP A 173 -13.79 -5.04 -2.86
CA TRP A 173 -14.82 -4.03 -2.93
C TRP A 173 -15.73 -4.16 -1.72
N LEU A 174 -15.81 -3.09 -0.94
CA LEU A 174 -16.73 -3.04 0.18
C LEU A 174 -18.14 -2.75 -0.32
N SER A 175 -19.12 -3.28 0.40
CA SER A 175 -20.50 -2.83 0.21
C SER A 175 -20.56 -1.30 0.35
N PRO A 176 -21.33 -0.60 -0.48
CA PRO A 176 -21.57 0.83 -0.31
C PRO A 176 -22.34 1.15 0.99
N GLU A 177 -22.80 0.15 1.72
CA GLU A 177 -23.43 0.35 3.03
C GLU A 177 -22.38 0.80 4.05
N VAL A 178 -22.61 1.97 4.58
CA VAL A 178 -21.80 2.54 5.67
C VAL A 178 -22.58 2.48 6.97
N ASP A 179 -21.87 2.43 8.08
CA ASP A 179 -22.48 2.56 9.41
C ASP A 179 -22.94 4.01 9.68
N GLU A 180 -23.48 4.26 10.85
CA GLU A 180 -23.95 5.58 11.30
C GLU A 180 -22.84 6.65 11.36
N ASN A 181 -21.57 6.24 11.32
CA ASN A 181 -20.39 7.11 11.30
C ASN A 181 -19.79 7.28 9.90
N GLY A 182 -20.41 6.69 8.85
CA GLY A 182 -19.91 6.72 7.49
C GLY A 182 -18.78 5.73 7.22
N VAL A 183 -18.55 4.77 8.12
CA VAL A 183 -17.53 3.72 7.95
C VAL A 183 -18.13 2.55 7.18
N PRO A 184 -17.51 2.07 6.09
CA PRO A 184 -17.96 0.90 5.36
C PRO A 184 -18.13 -0.31 6.28
N GLN A 185 -19.26 -0.99 6.16
CA GLN A 185 -19.55 -2.16 6.98
C GLN A 185 -18.52 -3.27 6.73
N GLY A 186 -18.01 -3.86 7.81
CA GLY A 186 -16.99 -4.90 7.72
C GLY A 186 -15.53 -4.42 7.63
N TYR A 187 -15.27 -3.11 7.76
CA TYR A 187 -13.95 -2.51 7.66
C TYR A 187 -12.85 -3.23 8.45
N GLY A 188 -13.08 -3.55 9.72
CA GLY A 188 -12.05 -4.13 10.60
C GLY A 188 -11.60 -5.57 10.24
N GLY A 189 -12.47 -6.35 9.57
CA GLY A 189 -12.13 -7.72 9.15
C GLY A 189 -11.59 -7.79 7.71
N ILE A 190 -12.10 -6.90 6.88
CA ILE A 190 -11.85 -6.88 5.42
C ILE A 190 -10.46 -6.33 5.10
N GLY A 191 -10.01 -5.26 5.76
CA GLY A 191 -8.69 -4.70 5.54
C GLY A 191 -7.56 -5.72 5.79
N ASN A 192 -7.68 -6.53 6.85
CA ASN A 192 -6.74 -7.61 7.10
C ASN A 192 -6.81 -8.73 6.06
N LEU A 193 -7.98 -8.98 5.50
CA LEU A 193 -8.16 -9.99 4.45
C LEU A 193 -7.51 -9.53 3.14
N GLY A 194 -7.66 -8.27 2.73
CA GLY A 194 -7.01 -7.68 1.56
C GLY A 194 -5.50 -7.85 1.61
N GLN A 195 -4.88 -7.43 2.70
CA GLN A 195 -3.44 -7.58 2.91
C GLN A 195 -2.99 -9.05 2.87
N THR A 196 -3.77 -9.96 3.47
CA THR A 196 -3.47 -11.39 3.45
C THR A 196 -3.53 -11.95 2.04
N ILE A 197 -4.52 -11.58 1.25
CA ILE A 197 -4.67 -11.98 -0.15
C ILE A 197 -3.50 -11.46 -0.99
N VAL A 198 -3.14 -10.20 -0.86
CA VAL A 198 -1.99 -9.60 -1.57
C VAL A 198 -0.69 -10.33 -1.20
N GLY A 199 -0.46 -10.57 0.09
CA GLY A 199 0.72 -11.31 0.56
C GLY A 199 0.76 -12.76 0.07
N TYR A 200 -0.38 -13.43 0.04
CA TYR A 200 -0.50 -14.77 -0.55
C TYR A 200 -0.12 -14.76 -2.03
N LYS A 201 -0.70 -13.83 -2.81
CA LYS A 201 -0.44 -13.68 -4.24
C LYS A 201 1.05 -13.46 -4.51
N PHE A 202 1.68 -12.53 -3.81
CA PHE A 202 3.11 -12.30 -3.94
C PHE A 202 3.94 -13.53 -3.59
N THR A 203 3.60 -14.21 -2.49
CA THR A 203 4.32 -15.42 -2.07
C THR A 203 4.16 -16.55 -3.07
N LYS A 204 2.95 -16.76 -3.60
CA LYS A 204 2.65 -17.84 -4.56
C LYS A 204 3.37 -17.63 -5.90
N ILE A 205 3.39 -16.39 -6.40
CA ILE A 205 3.91 -16.09 -7.74
C ILE A 205 5.40 -15.84 -7.72
N PHE A 206 5.89 -15.04 -6.79
CA PHE A 206 7.31 -14.68 -6.74
C PHE A 206 8.16 -15.62 -5.89
N GLY A 207 7.55 -16.29 -4.92
CA GLY A 207 8.23 -17.04 -3.88
C GLY A 207 8.60 -16.18 -2.66
N PRO A 208 8.66 -16.78 -1.46
CA PRO A 208 8.90 -16.05 -0.21
C PRO A 208 10.27 -15.37 -0.14
N ASP A 209 11.27 -15.89 -0.86
CA ASP A 209 12.63 -15.33 -0.90
C ASP A 209 12.73 -14.06 -1.76
N LYS A 210 11.69 -13.71 -2.50
CA LYS A 210 11.61 -12.51 -3.33
C LYS A 210 10.83 -11.36 -2.67
N ILE A 211 10.37 -11.57 -1.45
CA ILE A 211 9.66 -10.58 -0.66
C ILE A 211 10.57 -10.13 0.48
N GLY A 212 10.97 -8.87 0.46
CA GLY A 212 11.85 -8.25 1.45
C GLY A 212 11.10 -7.32 2.41
N TYR A 213 11.64 -7.17 3.61
CA TYR A 213 11.13 -6.24 4.61
C TYR A 213 12.19 -5.20 4.96
N LEU A 214 11.76 -3.93 5.09
CA LEU A 214 12.56 -2.90 5.75
C LEU A 214 12.73 -3.22 7.23
N SER A 215 11.67 -3.74 7.84
CA SER A 215 11.64 -4.16 9.22
C SER A 215 10.61 -5.26 9.42
N ASN A 216 10.84 -6.12 10.40
CA ASN A 216 9.83 -7.09 10.86
C ASN A 216 8.80 -6.46 11.80
N ASN A 217 9.01 -5.22 12.23
CA ASN A 217 8.04 -4.44 12.99
C ASN A 217 7.37 -3.41 12.07
N TYR A 218 6.14 -3.68 11.66
CA TYR A 218 5.38 -2.85 10.74
C TYR A 218 4.92 -1.52 11.36
N LEU A 219 4.77 -1.46 12.68
CA LEU A 219 4.31 -0.24 13.36
C LEU A 219 5.45 0.76 13.58
N ASN A 220 6.65 0.29 13.84
CA ASN A 220 7.77 1.15 14.17
C ASN A 220 9.10 0.54 13.73
N SER A 221 9.68 1.10 12.69
CA SER A 221 11.02 0.75 12.22
C SER A 221 11.96 1.94 12.36
N GLU A 222 13.24 1.73 12.07
CA GLU A 222 14.21 2.82 12.00
C GLU A 222 13.94 3.82 10.87
N TYR A 223 13.14 3.42 9.86
CA TYR A 223 12.85 4.24 8.68
C TYR A 223 11.46 4.87 8.71
N ILE A 224 10.47 4.12 9.16
CA ILE A 224 9.05 4.47 9.03
C ILE A 224 8.33 4.11 10.33
N TYR A 225 7.47 5.02 10.77
CA TYR A 225 6.47 4.78 11.80
C TYR A 225 5.08 4.85 11.18
N GLU A 226 4.26 3.84 11.40
CA GLU A 226 2.87 3.80 10.95
C GLU A 226 1.96 4.22 12.09
N CYS A 227 1.23 5.32 11.89
CA CYS A 227 0.26 5.81 12.85
C CYS A 227 -1.11 5.19 12.57
N ALA A 228 -1.55 4.31 13.43
CA ALA A 228 -2.90 3.77 13.32
C ALA A 228 -3.95 4.90 13.44
N ARG A 229 -4.78 5.07 12.39
CA ARG A 229 -5.93 5.98 12.36
C ARG A 229 -5.60 7.47 12.56
N GLY A 230 -4.42 7.92 12.18
CA GLY A 230 -4.04 9.33 12.32
C GLY A 230 -3.80 9.77 13.79
N GLU A 231 -3.67 8.86 14.71
CA GLU A 231 -3.27 9.17 16.08
C GLU A 231 -1.76 9.39 16.13
N VAL A 232 -1.34 10.64 16.27
CA VAL A 232 0.03 10.99 16.67
C VAL A 232 0.19 10.59 18.12
N THR A 233 1.00 9.59 18.42
CA THR A 233 1.32 9.32 19.82
C THR A 233 2.23 10.43 20.35
N GLU A 234 2.05 10.83 21.61
CA GLU A 234 2.81 11.93 22.26
C GLU A 234 4.34 11.79 22.11
N GLU A 235 4.86 10.59 21.88
CA GLU A 235 6.28 10.32 21.63
C GLU A 235 6.84 11.02 20.37
N TYR A 236 5.99 11.44 19.44
CA TYR A 236 6.42 12.11 18.20
C TYR A 236 6.25 13.63 18.21
N THR A 237 5.52 14.18 19.17
CA THR A 237 5.33 15.63 19.31
C THR A 237 6.51 16.32 20.02
N GLU A 238 7.43 15.58 20.62
CA GLU A 238 8.58 16.10 21.38
C GLU A 238 9.94 15.97 20.68
N LYS A 239 9.98 15.65 19.39
CA LYS A 239 11.23 15.61 18.60
C LYS A 239 11.10 16.46 17.35
#